data_9a889c9a226accd7b5d44b88577d820d
#
_entry.id   9a889c9a226accd7b5d44b88577d820d
#
_cell.length_a   1.000
_cell.length_b   1.000
_cell.length_c   1.000
_cell.angle_alpha   90.00
_cell.angle_beta   90.00
_cell.angle_gamma   90.00
#
_symmetry.space_group_name_H-M   'P 1'
#
loop_
_entity.id
_entity.type
_entity.pdbx_description
1 polymer ?
#
loop_
_entity_poly.entity_id
_entity_poly.type
_entity_poly.pdbx_seq_one_letter_code
_entity_poly.pdbx_strand_id
1 'polypeptide(L)'
;MKGFLIKRGARVCQAFLVVFLLLSWVEPLLADPAFREITILVPAERGGGWDLTAKAMSDVLLLTGDAESVKIKYSPGAGGLIGLAQFIGSRNGEGNALMVGGMFTIGAVAPNHSAISLLNTTPLARLTLDNAVIAVPASSKIKSADGLIEALLSKPESISWVGGSKGGVDEMMLLEVAKEIGVAPSRLHYTPLPGGGE
;
A
#
# COMPACT_ATOMS: atom_id res chain seq x y z
N MET A 1 36.36 66.46 18.55
CA MET A 1 35.27 65.75 17.80
C MET A 1 35.64 64.35 17.30
N LYS A 2 36.93 63.96 17.18
CA LYS A 2 37.27 62.59 16.67
C LYS A 2 37.10 61.44 17.63
N GLY A 3 37.07 61.64 18.96
CA GLY A 3 36.94 60.55 19.94
C GLY A 3 35.50 60.03 20.16
N PHE A 4 34.48 60.83 19.76
CA PHE A 4 33.08 60.42 19.95
C PHE A 4 32.56 59.48 18.86
N LEU A 5 33.06 59.59 17.65
CA LEU A 5 32.71 58.74 16.50
C LEU A 5 33.30 57.34 16.63
N ILE A 6 34.50 57.18 17.17
CA ILE A 6 35.15 55.87 17.36
C ILE A 6 34.47 55.00 18.40
N LYS A 7 33.95 55.63 19.49
CA LYS A 7 33.21 54.90 20.54
C LYS A 7 31.80 54.40 20.07
N ARG A 8 31.16 55.09 19.11
CA ARG A 8 29.89 54.68 18.55
C ARG A 8 30.06 53.50 17.59
N GLY A 9 31.12 53.50 16.74
CA GLY A 9 31.40 52.39 15.84
C GLY A 9 31.73 51.08 16.56
N ALA A 10 32.49 51.15 17.68
CA ALA A 10 32.80 49.97 18.48
C ALA A 10 31.58 49.33 19.15
N ARG A 11 30.62 50.17 19.63
CA ARG A 11 29.38 49.64 20.21
C ARG A 11 28.43 49.01 19.20
N VAL A 12 28.36 49.53 17.98
CA VAL A 12 27.60 48.96 16.88
C VAL A 12 28.19 47.61 16.45
N CYS A 13 29.53 47.54 16.33
CA CYS A 13 30.21 46.30 15.98
C CYS A 13 30.08 45.23 17.06
N GLN A 14 30.13 45.60 18.36
CA GLN A 14 29.84 44.68 19.46
C GLN A 14 28.38 44.17 19.46
N ALA A 15 27.41 45.03 19.16
CA ALA A 15 26.02 44.64 19.08
C ALA A 15 25.79 43.64 17.92
N PHE A 16 26.39 43.84 16.76
CA PHE A 16 26.35 42.91 15.63
C PHE A 16 27.00 41.56 15.96
N LEU A 17 28.14 41.58 16.67
CA LEU A 17 28.80 40.34 17.07
C LEU A 17 27.99 39.52 18.05
N VAL A 18 27.30 40.17 19.01
CA VAL A 18 26.40 39.49 19.97
C VAL A 18 25.18 38.93 19.27
N VAL A 19 24.58 39.67 18.34
CA VAL A 19 23.42 39.16 17.56
C VAL A 19 23.82 37.98 16.66
N PHE A 20 25.03 38.03 16.05
CA PHE A 20 25.53 36.93 15.24
C PHE A 20 25.85 35.71 16.08
N LEU A 21 26.40 35.87 17.29
CA LEU A 21 26.61 34.75 18.24
C LEU A 21 25.31 34.18 18.78
N LEU A 22 24.27 34.99 18.96
CA LEU A 22 22.94 34.49 19.38
C LEU A 22 22.21 33.74 18.26
N LEU A 23 22.41 34.14 17.00
CA LEU A 23 21.86 33.47 15.82
C LEU A 23 22.57 32.13 15.51
N SER A 24 23.86 32.00 15.90
CA SER A 24 24.57 30.71 15.72
C SER A 24 24.21 29.62 16.72
N TRP A 25 23.40 29.95 17.72
CA TRP A 25 22.85 28.98 18.70
C TRP A 25 21.41 28.55 18.38
N VAL A 26 20.88 29.00 17.26
CA VAL A 26 19.62 28.43 16.74
C VAL A 26 20.00 27.11 16.04
N GLU A 27 20.18 26.08 16.83
CA GLU A 27 20.15 24.73 16.26
C GLU A 27 18.78 24.55 15.59
N PRO A 28 18.73 24.08 14.34
CA PRO A 28 17.46 23.74 13.74
C PRO A 28 16.80 22.71 14.68
N LEU A 29 15.66 23.06 15.23
CA LEU A 29 14.82 22.16 16.03
C LEU A 29 14.25 21.11 15.07
N LEU A 30 15.13 20.25 14.52
CA LEU A 30 14.72 19.02 13.86
C LEU A 30 14.21 18.16 14.99
N ALA A 31 12.91 17.96 15.03
CA ALA A 31 12.31 17.02 15.96
C ALA A 31 12.97 15.65 15.72
N ASP A 32 13.39 15.02 16.79
CA ASP A 32 13.86 13.64 16.70
C ASP A 32 12.80 12.80 16.00
N PRO A 33 13.16 11.90 15.08
CA PRO A 33 12.21 11.06 14.38
C PRO A 33 11.41 10.24 15.40
N ALA A 34 10.11 10.11 15.15
CA ALA A 34 9.22 9.36 16.02
C ALA A 34 9.65 7.89 16.13
N PHE A 35 10.30 7.37 15.07
CA PHE A 35 10.79 6.00 15.01
C PHE A 35 12.22 5.92 14.45
N ARG A 36 13.10 5.18 15.11
CA ARG A 36 14.42 4.85 14.56
C ARG A 36 14.32 3.93 13.36
N GLU A 37 13.44 2.96 13.42
CA GLU A 37 13.22 2.02 12.34
C GLU A 37 11.74 1.62 12.30
N ILE A 38 11.13 1.69 11.11
CA ILE A 38 9.82 1.11 10.83
C ILE A 38 10.00 -0.11 9.91
N THR A 39 9.36 -1.22 10.25
CA THR A 39 9.24 -2.37 9.35
C THR A 39 7.86 -2.36 8.69
N ILE A 40 7.82 -2.43 7.35
CA ILE A 40 6.59 -2.61 6.57
C ILE A 40 6.58 -4.02 6.00
N LEU A 41 5.62 -4.84 6.36
CA LEU A 41 5.40 -6.16 5.79
C LEU A 41 4.48 -6.05 4.57
N VAL A 42 4.92 -6.58 3.44
CA VAL A 42 4.15 -6.74 2.20
C VAL A 42 3.84 -8.23 2.04
N PRO A 43 2.55 -8.65 2.16
CA PRO A 43 2.18 -10.05 2.07
C PRO A 43 1.97 -10.49 0.62
N ALA A 44 2.86 -10.07 -0.27
CA ALA A 44 2.86 -10.36 -1.70
C ALA A 44 4.28 -10.34 -2.25
N GLU A 45 4.43 -10.70 -3.52
CA GLU A 45 5.68 -10.55 -4.27
C GLU A 45 5.98 -9.08 -4.57
N ARG A 46 7.22 -8.81 -4.96
CA ARG A 46 7.67 -7.49 -5.38
C ARG A 46 7.04 -7.11 -6.72
N GLY A 47 6.83 -5.80 -6.92
CA GLY A 47 6.34 -5.23 -8.18
C GLY A 47 4.84 -5.01 -8.25
N GLY A 48 4.05 -5.65 -7.39
CA GLY A 48 2.59 -5.46 -7.33
C GLY A 48 2.16 -4.20 -6.58
N GLY A 49 0.85 -3.93 -6.56
CA GLY A 49 0.26 -2.73 -5.94
C GLY A 49 0.61 -2.56 -4.46
N TRP A 50 0.67 -3.63 -3.69
CA TRP A 50 1.05 -3.56 -2.28
C TRP A 50 2.55 -3.21 -2.08
N ASP A 51 3.43 -3.66 -2.97
CA ASP A 51 4.83 -3.26 -2.98
C ASP A 51 4.99 -1.77 -3.28
N LEU A 52 4.28 -1.28 -4.32
CA LEU A 52 4.27 0.14 -4.66
C LEU A 52 3.74 1.01 -3.52
N THR A 53 2.67 0.56 -2.86
CA THR A 53 2.11 1.24 -1.68
C THR A 53 3.12 1.29 -0.54
N ALA A 54 3.78 0.16 -0.24
CA ALA A 54 4.79 0.11 0.83
C ALA A 54 6.00 1.01 0.53
N LYS A 55 6.44 1.08 -0.72
CA LYS A 55 7.51 1.99 -1.15
C LYS A 55 7.11 3.45 -1.01
N ALA A 56 5.91 3.81 -1.46
CA ALA A 56 5.41 5.18 -1.28
C ALA A 56 5.29 5.56 0.20
N MET A 57 4.82 4.65 1.06
CA MET A 57 4.81 4.86 2.51
C MET A 57 6.23 5.06 3.06
N SER A 58 7.17 4.23 2.64
CA SER A 58 8.58 4.34 3.04
C SER A 58 9.17 5.70 2.66
N ASP A 59 8.95 6.13 1.42
CA ASP A 59 9.45 7.41 0.92
C ASP A 59 8.90 8.59 1.72
N VAL A 60 7.60 8.57 2.04
CA VAL A 60 6.97 9.63 2.83
C VAL A 60 7.51 9.64 4.26
N LEU A 61 7.57 8.49 4.95
CA LEU A 61 8.07 8.40 6.32
C LEU A 61 9.51 8.90 6.47
N LEU A 62 10.36 8.63 5.47
CA LEU A 62 11.72 9.12 5.44
C LEU A 62 11.78 10.62 5.10
N LEU A 63 10.97 11.08 4.14
CA LEU A 63 10.93 12.48 3.71
C LEU A 63 10.41 13.42 4.80
N THR A 64 9.41 12.99 5.57
CA THR A 64 8.84 13.77 6.68
C THR A 64 9.70 13.73 7.94
N GLY A 65 10.67 12.82 8.01
CA GLY A 65 11.50 12.62 9.19
C GLY A 65 10.79 11.85 10.31
N ASP A 66 9.65 11.21 10.04
CA ASP A 66 8.94 10.41 11.04
C ASP A 66 9.71 9.12 11.38
N ALA A 67 10.53 8.62 10.47
CA ALA A 67 11.42 7.50 10.68
C ALA A 67 12.84 7.78 10.18
N GLU A 68 13.87 7.31 10.91
CA GLU A 68 15.28 7.34 10.44
C GLU A 68 15.53 6.32 9.34
N SER A 69 14.86 5.16 9.42
CA SER A 69 14.97 4.08 8.44
C SER A 69 13.67 3.30 8.30
N VAL A 70 13.44 2.76 7.08
CA VAL A 70 12.30 1.91 6.79
C VAL A 70 12.77 0.61 6.14
N LYS A 71 12.33 -0.54 6.66
CA LYS A 71 12.59 -1.86 6.10
C LYS A 71 11.32 -2.45 5.51
N ILE A 72 11.34 -2.76 4.22
CA ILE A 72 10.24 -3.48 3.56
C ILE A 72 10.57 -4.97 3.52
N LYS A 73 9.69 -5.79 4.09
CA LYS A 73 9.78 -7.25 4.10
C LYS A 73 8.65 -7.85 3.28
N TYR A 74 8.93 -8.95 2.60
CA TYR A 74 7.97 -9.63 1.72
C TYR A 74 7.67 -11.01 2.27
N SER A 75 6.39 -11.37 2.32
CA SER A 75 5.93 -12.70 2.76
C SER A 75 4.69 -13.11 1.96
N PRO A 76 4.89 -13.53 0.68
CA PRO A 76 3.80 -13.90 -0.21
C PRO A 76 3.16 -15.23 0.18
N GLY A 77 1.97 -15.48 -0.40
CA GLY A 77 1.28 -16.76 -0.34
C GLY A 77 -0.11 -16.71 0.29
N ALA A 78 -0.98 -17.61 -0.18
CA ALA A 78 -2.36 -17.76 0.26
C ALA A 78 -3.15 -16.44 0.31
N GLY A 79 -3.04 -15.58 -0.73
CA GLY A 79 -3.72 -14.28 -0.76
C GLY A 79 -3.27 -13.30 0.32
N GLY A 80 -2.06 -13.48 0.87
CA GLY A 80 -1.49 -12.65 1.93
C GLY A 80 -1.67 -13.22 3.35
N LEU A 81 -2.34 -14.35 3.50
CA LEU A 81 -2.57 -14.96 4.82
C LEU A 81 -1.29 -15.47 5.48
N ILE A 82 -0.28 -15.90 4.69
CA ILE A 82 1.03 -16.30 5.25
C ILE A 82 1.71 -15.09 5.89
N GLY A 83 1.76 -13.97 5.19
CA GLY A 83 2.31 -12.73 5.74
C GLY A 83 1.52 -12.22 6.94
N LEU A 84 0.19 -12.32 6.91
CA LEU A 84 -0.66 -11.95 8.03
C LEU A 84 -0.37 -12.81 9.27
N ALA A 85 -0.25 -14.13 9.12
CA ALA A 85 0.11 -15.03 10.21
C ALA A 85 1.47 -14.67 10.83
N GLN A 86 2.45 -14.39 9.97
CA GLN A 86 3.77 -13.97 10.40
C GLN A 86 3.73 -12.62 11.13
N PHE A 87 2.96 -11.66 10.61
CA PHE A 87 2.82 -10.35 11.23
C PHE A 87 2.21 -10.44 12.64
N ILE A 88 1.11 -11.17 12.78
CA ILE A 88 0.45 -11.37 14.07
C ILE A 88 1.36 -12.14 15.04
N GLY A 89 2.01 -13.20 14.57
CA GLY A 89 2.83 -14.08 15.43
C GLY A 89 4.14 -13.47 15.90
N SER A 90 4.77 -12.60 15.08
CA SER A 90 6.11 -12.10 15.37
C SER A 90 6.18 -10.61 15.70
N ARG A 91 5.10 -9.84 15.47
CA ARG A 91 5.07 -8.38 15.56
C ARG A 91 3.96 -7.84 16.46
N ASN A 92 3.26 -8.71 17.17
CA ASN A 92 2.18 -8.30 18.04
C ASN A 92 2.69 -7.39 19.15
N GLY A 93 2.11 -6.20 19.27
CA GLY A 93 2.50 -5.19 20.27
C GLY A 93 3.71 -4.34 19.89
N GLU A 94 4.34 -4.54 18.73
CA GLU A 94 5.42 -3.66 18.25
C GLU A 94 4.81 -2.41 17.58
N GLY A 95 5.05 -1.23 18.18
CA GLY A 95 4.54 0.05 17.66
C GLY A 95 5.19 0.53 16.36
N ASN A 96 6.28 -0.10 15.93
CA ASN A 96 7.04 0.25 14.72
C ASN A 96 6.89 -0.78 13.60
N ALA A 97 5.90 -1.65 13.66
CA ALA A 97 5.60 -2.64 12.63
C ALA A 97 4.28 -2.31 11.93
N LEU A 98 4.33 -2.22 10.61
CA LEU A 98 3.19 -1.99 9.73
C LEU A 98 3.03 -3.16 8.76
N MET A 99 1.81 -3.39 8.30
CA MET A 99 1.52 -4.33 7.22
C MET A 99 0.61 -3.68 6.20
N VAL A 100 0.91 -3.83 4.93
CA VAL A 100 -0.02 -3.50 3.84
C VAL A 100 -1.00 -4.67 3.68
N GLY A 101 -2.26 -4.38 3.54
CA GLY A 101 -3.29 -5.40 3.34
C GLY A 101 -4.46 -4.85 2.54
N GLY A 102 -5.37 -5.72 2.14
CA GLY A 102 -6.52 -5.30 1.36
C GLY A 102 -7.54 -6.42 1.11
N MET A 103 -8.43 -6.18 0.15
CA MET A 103 -9.54 -7.07 -0.18
C MET A 103 -9.08 -8.50 -0.56
N PHE A 104 -7.90 -8.64 -1.17
CA PHE A 104 -7.34 -9.96 -1.48
C PHE A 104 -7.13 -10.81 -0.21
N THR A 105 -6.60 -10.22 0.86
CA THR A 105 -6.42 -10.93 2.13
C THR A 105 -7.77 -11.26 2.77
N ILE A 106 -8.75 -10.38 2.66
CA ILE A 106 -10.12 -10.63 3.15
C ILE A 106 -10.75 -11.79 2.39
N GLY A 107 -10.69 -11.76 1.05
CA GLY A 107 -11.25 -12.80 0.19
C GLY A 107 -10.57 -14.17 0.35
N ALA A 108 -9.28 -14.18 0.73
CA ALA A 108 -8.52 -15.40 0.91
C ALA A 108 -8.91 -16.21 2.18
N VAL A 109 -9.57 -15.59 3.16
CA VAL A 109 -9.91 -16.25 4.44
C VAL A 109 -10.79 -17.49 4.23
N ALA A 110 -11.88 -17.36 3.50
CA ALA A 110 -12.85 -18.45 3.33
C ALA A 110 -12.28 -19.62 2.49
N PRO A 111 -11.68 -19.41 1.30
CA PRO A 111 -11.13 -20.52 0.51
C PRO A 111 -9.99 -21.27 1.19
N ASN A 112 -9.24 -20.61 2.07
CA ASN A 112 -8.12 -21.21 2.81
C ASN A 112 -8.51 -21.73 4.19
N HIS A 113 -9.80 -21.68 4.59
CA HIS A 113 -10.27 -22.04 5.92
C HIS A 113 -9.42 -21.41 7.04
N SER A 114 -9.02 -20.16 6.85
CA SER A 114 -8.08 -19.46 7.75
C SER A 114 -8.75 -19.14 9.10
N ALA A 115 -8.09 -19.50 10.18
CA ALA A 115 -8.50 -19.11 11.53
C ALA A 115 -8.17 -17.64 11.86
N ILE A 116 -7.36 -16.97 11.02
CA ILE A 116 -6.97 -15.57 11.20
C ILE A 116 -7.46 -14.72 10.03
N SER A 117 -7.69 -13.45 10.31
CA SER A 117 -8.10 -12.45 9.33
C SER A 117 -7.51 -11.09 9.69
N LEU A 118 -7.75 -10.06 8.89
CA LEU A 118 -7.33 -8.69 9.21
C LEU A 118 -7.98 -8.15 10.50
N LEU A 119 -9.04 -8.77 11.01
CA LEU A 119 -9.62 -8.44 12.32
C LEU A 119 -8.69 -8.75 13.50
N ASN A 120 -7.66 -9.54 13.29
CA ASN A 120 -6.62 -9.80 14.29
C ASN A 120 -5.51 -8.73 14.30
N THR A 121 -5.69 -7.66 13.54
CA THR A 121 -4.78 -6.51 13.47
C THR A 121 -5.52 -5.22 13.78
N THR A 122 -4.78 -4.15 14.05
CA THR A 122 -5.35 -2.80 14.21
C THR A 122 -5.32 -2.07 12.88
N PRO A 123 -6.48 -1.79 12.23
CA PRO A 123 -6.50 -0.99 11.01
C PRO A 123 -6.16 0.47 11.32
N LEU A 124 -5.21 1.04 10.61
CA LEU A 124 -4.76 2.42 10.81
C LEU A 124 -5.38 3.36 9.78
N ALA A 125 -5.27 3.04 8.50
CA ALA A 125 -5.76 3.89 7.42
C ALA A 125 -6.09 3.07 6.16
N ARG A 126 -7.03 3.58 5.37
CA ARG A 126 -7.23 3.17 3.98
C ARG A 126 -6.49 4.16 3.08
N LEU A 127 -5.43 3.71 2.43
CA LEU A 127 -4.54 4.56 1.63
C LEU A 127 -5.01 4.69 0.18
N THR A 128 -5.58 3.61 -0.39
CA THR A 128 -5.98 3.57 -1.80
C THR A 128 -7.40 3.05 -1.95
N LEU A 129 -8.04 3.48 -3.01
CA LEU A 129 -9.31 2.96 -3.50
C LEU A 129 -9.18 2.83 -5.02
N ASP A 130 -9.40 1.63 -5.53
CA ASP A 130 -9.35 1.34 -6.95
C ASP A 130 -10.69 0.83 -7.47
N ASN A 131 -10.95 1.10 -8.76
CA ASN A 131 -12.08 0.51 -9.46
C ASN A 131 -11.61 -0.76 -10.19
N ALA A 132 -12.31 -1.87 -9.99
CA ALA A 132 -12.10 -3.06 -10.80
C ALA A 132 -12.59 -2.80 -12.24
N VAL A 133 -11.83 -3.27 -13.22
CA VAL A 133 -12.16 -3.13 -14.65
C VAL A 133 -12.12 -4.48 -15.35
N ILE A 134 -12.96 -4.64 -16.35
CA ILE A 134 -12.88 -5.78 -17.28
C ILE A 134 -12.24 -5.27 -18.57
N ALA A 135 -11.10 -5.85 -18.92
CA ALA A 135 -10.40 -5.54 -20.17
C ALA A 135 -10.48 -6.73 -21.13
N VAL A 136 -10.58 -6.45 -22.41
CA VAL A 136 -10.50 -7.43 -23.47
C VAL A 136 -9.42 -7.05 -24.48
N PRO A 137 -8.78 -8.03 -25.17
CA PRO A 137 -7.84 -7.72 -26.24
C PRO A 137 -8.49 -6.83 -27.31
N ALA A 138 -7.72 -5.94 -27.92
CA ALA A 138 -8.22 -5.06 -28.99
C ALA A 138 -8.85 -5.85 -30.18
N SER A 139 -8.34 -7.06 -30.42
CA SER A 139 -8.86 -7.99 -31.46
C SER A 139 -10.15 -8.71 -31.03
N SER A 140 -10.59 -8.61 -29.77
CA SER A 140 -11.80 -9.27 -29.29
C SER A 140 -13.04 -8.84 -30.07
N LYS A 141 -13.97 -9.77 -30.24
CA LYS A 141 -15.31 -9.49 -30.80
C LYS A 141 -16.22 -8.80 -29.78
N ILE A 142 -15.94 -8.94 -28.49
CA ILE A 142 -16.64 -8.27 -27.40
C ILE A 142 -16.21 -6.81 -27.39
N LYS A 143 -17.14 -5.87 -27.59
CA LYS A 143 -16.88 -4.44 -27.69
C LYS A 143 -17.68 -3.59 -26.69
N SER A 144 -18.56 -4.22 -25.92
CA SER A 144 -19.41 -3.55 -24.93
C SER A 144 -19.73 -4.49 -23.77
N ALA A 145 -20.24 -3.94 -22.67
CA ALA A 145 -20.75 -4.71 -21.54
C ALA A 145 -21.90 -5.63 -21.96
N ASP A 146 -22.84 -5.14 -22.79
CA ASP A 146 -23.95 -5.93 -23.29
C ASP A 146 -23.47 -7.13 -24.11
N GLY A 147 -22.49 -6.91 -25.01
CA GLY A 147 -21.90 -7.98 -25.79
C GLY A 147 -21.17 -9.02 -24.95
N LEU A 148 -20.59 -8.60 -23.81
CA LEU A 148 -20.00 -9.53 -22.83
C LEU A 148 -21.09 -10.34 -22.12
N ILE A 149 -22.19 -9.71 -21.70
CA ILE A 149 -23.32 -10.39 -21.07
C ILE A 149 -23.95 -11.40 -22.02
N GLU A 150 -24.19 -11.04 -23.27
CA GLU A 150 -24.72 -11.96 -24.29
C GLU A 150 -23.80 -13.18 -24.50
N ALA A 151 -22.48 -12.97 -24.56
CA ALA A 151 -21.51 -14.04 -24.70
C ALA A 151 -21.51 -14.96 -23.46
N LEU A 152 -21.60 -14.41 -22.26
CA LEU A 152 -21.71 -15.16 -21.01
C LEU A 152 -23.00 -15.97 -20.92
N LEU A 153 -24.11 -15.41 -21.33
CA LEU A 153 -25.40 -16.11 -21.33
C LEU A 153 -25.44 -17.26 -22.35
N SER A 154 -24.84 -17.05 -23.53
CA SER A 154 -24.88 -18.04 -24.61
C SER A 154 -23.90 -19.19 -24.39
N LYS A 155 -22.62 -18.87 -24.10
CA LYS A 155 -21.56 -19.86 -23.98
C LYS A 155 -20.46 -19.42 -23.02
N PRO A 156 -20.74 -19.35 -21.69
CA PRO A 156 -19.80 -18.85 -20.67
C PRO A 156 -18.46 -19.58 -20.68
N GLU A 157 -18.45 -20.89 -20.95
CA GLU A 157 -17.25 -21.71 -21.01
C GLU A 157 -16.31 -21.37 -22.19
N SER A 158 -16.76 -20.58 -23.16
CA SER A 158 -15.90 -20.12 -24.28
C SER A 158 -15.03 -18.91 -23.92
N ILE A 159 -15.27 -18.31 -22.76
CA ILE A 159 -14.56 -17.13 -22.29
C ILE A 159 -13.54 -17.56 -21.25
N SER A 160 -12.27 -17.33 -21.54
CA SER A 160 -11.18 -17.51 -20.56
C SER A 160 -10.97 -16.21 -19.80
N TRP A 161 -11.11 -16.29 -18.50
CA TRP A 161 -10.88 -15.18 -17.57
C TRP A 161 -9.51 -15.29 -16.95
N VAL A 162 -8.84 -14.14 -16.78
CA VAL A 162 -7.56 -14.02 -16.12
C VAL A 162 -7.65 -12.85 -15.14
N GLY A 163 -7.11 -13.02 -13.97
CA GLY A 163 -7.07 -11.99 -12.94
C GLY A 163 -6.10 -12.37 -11.83
N GLY A 164 -6.13 -11.65 -10.72
CA GLY A 164 -5.28 -11.91 -9.58
C GLY A 164 -5.56 -13.23 -8.88
N SER A 165 -5.02 -13.39 -7.70
CA SER A 165 -5.06 -14.64 -6.93
C SER A 165 -6.47 -15.19 -6.77
N LYS A 166 -6.57 -16.52 -6.75
CA LYS A 166 -7.84 -17.23 -6.50
C LYS A 166 -8.48 -16.77 -5.19
N GLY A 167 -9.79 -16.54 -5.21
CA GLY A 167 -10.54 -15.97 -4.08
C GLY A 167 -10.33 -14.44 -3.92
N GLY A 168 -9.57 -13.81 -4.80
CA GLY A 168 -9.35 -12.37 -4.80
C GLY A 168 -10.49 -11.57 -5.41
N VAL A 169 -10.33 -10.23 -5.43
CA VAL A 169 -11.37 -9.28 -5.87
C VAL A 169 -11.81 -9.54 -7.31
N ASP A 170 -10.87 -9.88 -8.19
CA ASP A 170 -11.14 -10.08 -9.62
C ASP A 170 -12.05 -11.30 -9.84
N GLU A 171 -11.74 -12.43 -9.18
CA GLU A 171 -12.60 -13.62 -9.24
C GLU A 171 -13.96 -13.36 -8.58
N MET A 172 -13.99 -12.68 -7.42
CA MET A 172 -15.23 -12.34 -6.73
C MET A 172 -16.13 -11.44 -7.60
N MET A 173 -15.55 -10.44 -8.28
CA MET A 173 -16.29 -9.58 -9.21
C MET A 173 -16.90 -10.40 -10.35
N LEU A 174 -16.14 -11.32 -10.96
CA LEU A 174 -16.63 -12.20 -12.01
C LEU A 174 -17.78 -13.07 -11.50
N LEU A 175 -17.66 -13.65 -10.29
CA LEU A 175 -18.66 -14.49 -9.69
C LEU A 175 -19.97 -13.72 -9.39
N GLU A 176 -19.86 -12.47 -8.92
CA GLU A 176 -21.04 -11.62 -8.70
C GLU A 176 -21.72 -11.26 -10.02
N VAL A 177 -20.97 -10.89 -11.07
CA VAL A 177 -21.54 -10.66 -12.40
C VAL A 177 -22.27 -11.89 -12.91
N ALA A 178 -21.65 -13.07 -12.82
CA ALA A 178 -22.24 -14.32 -13.27
C ALA A 178 -23.54 -14.65 -12.50
N LYS A 179 -23.54 -14.45 -11.19
CA LYS A 179 -24.70 -14.65 -10.31
C LYS A 179 -25.85 -13.73 -10.70
N GLU A 180 -25.60 -12.45 -10.92
CA GLU A 180 -26.63 -11.47 -11.29
C GLU A 180 -27.30 -11.81 -12.63
N ILE A 181 -26.55 -12.38 -13.59
CA ILE A 181 -27.08 -12.79 -14.89
C ILE A 181 -27.54 -14.27 -14.93
N GLY A 182 -27.49 -15.00 -13.82
CA GLY A 182 -27.95 -16.39 -13.72
C GLY A 182 -27.01 -17.43 -14.34
N VAL A 183 -25.72 -17.13 -14.51
CA VAL A 183 -24.70 -18.07 -15.00
C VAL A 183 -24.07 -18.84 -13.83
N ALA A 184 -24.07 -20.15 -13.91
CA ALA A 184 -23.50 -20.99 -12.87
C ALA A 184 -21.96 -20.80 -12.80
N PRO A 185 -21.37 -20.57 -11.61
CA PRO A 185 -19.93 -20.42 -11.42
C PRO A 185 -19.10 -21.57 -12.00
N SER A 186 -19.61 -22.79 -11.97
CA SER A 186 -18.93 -23.97 -12.52
C SER A 186 -18.71 -23.95 -14.03
N ARG A 187 -19.39 -23.05 -14.73
CA ARG A 187 -19.23 -22.83 -16.18
C ARG A 187 -18.19 -21.77 -16.55
N LEU A 188 -17.59 -21.12 -15.56
CA LEU A 188 -16.59 -20.08 -15.75
C LEU A 188 -15.18 -20.66 -15.71
N HIS A 189 -14.32 -20.25 -16.63
CA HIS A 189 -12.92 -20.61 -16.64
C HIS A 189 -12.05 -19.45 -16.17
N TYR A 190 -11.72 -19.43 -14.88
CA TYR A 190 -10.86 -18.42 -14.27
C TYR A 190 -9.45 -18.97 -14.04
N THR A 191 -8.44 -18.25 -14.54
CA THR A 191 -7.02 -18.54 -14.34
C THR A 191 -6.44 -17.47 -13.41
N PRO A 192 -6.08 -17.82 -12.16
CA PRO A 192 -5.48 -16.88 -11.24
C PRO A 192 -4.01 -16.65 -11.61
N LEU A 193 -3.57 -15.38 -11.54
CA LEU A 193 -2.17 -14.97 -11.64
C LEU A 193 -1.67 -14.44 -10.29
N PRO A 194 -0.38 -14.64 -9.97
CA PRO A 194 0.20 -14.10 -8.75
C PRO A 194 0.29 -12.57 -8.84
N GLY A 195 -0.36 -11.85 -7.93
CA GLY A 195 -0.19 -10.42 -7.75
C GLY A 195 -1.00 -9.48 -8.63
N GLY A 196 -1.78 -9.96 -9.58
CA GLY A 196 -2.72 -9.11 -10.38
C GLY A 196 -2.09 -7.97 -11.18
N GLY A 197 -0.78 -8.01 -11.45
CA GLY A 197 -0.02 -6.95 -12.13
C GLY A 197 0.93 -7.47 -13.21
N GLU A 198 0.77 -8.72 -13.63
CA GLU A 198 1.58 -9.35 -14.69
C GLU A 198 0.81 -9.46 -16.01
#